data_b1e14f25dc59f33439ba01703e4abff0
#
_entry.id   b1e14f25dc59f33439ba01703e4abff0
#
_cell.length_a   1.000
_cell.length_b   1.000
_cell.length_c   1.000
_cell.angle_alpha   90.00
_cell.angle_beta   90.00
_cell.angle_gamma   90.00
#
_symmetry.space_group_name_H-M   'P 1'
#
loop_
_entity.id
_entity.type
_entity.pdbx_description
1 polymer ?
#
loop_
_entity_poly.entity_id
_entity_poly.type
_entity_poly.pdbx_seq_one_letter_code
_entity_poly.pdbx_strand_id
1 'polypeptide(L)'
;MKTERLFAALFGATVLAGCLCAQVGAASQKQATGKTSVAGSRPSLLNPATLKAQAPDMYKVKFNTTKGDFVVQVTRAWSPLGADRFYNLVKNGFYNGAAFFRIVPGFVVQFGLSPDPAVSKAWREAKITDDPVTQSNHRGYLSFATAGPSTRTTQVFINLVDNARLDSMGFSPFGQVIEGMELIDKLNAEYGEQPDQGRIEAEGRSYLEKSFPRLDIIKSAVIVTVTAPAAQKPAAPPTATTKKAAS
;
A
#
# COMPACT_ATOMS: atom_id res chain seq x y z
N MET A 1 -6.29 5.34 -61.09
CA MET A 1 -5.03 5.60 -61.79
C MET A 1 -3.91 5.39 -60.79
N LYS A 2 -3.28 4.19 -60.82
CA LYS A 2 -1.91 3.91 -61.35
C LYS A 2 -0.89 4.75 -60.54
N THR A 3 0.13 4.24 -59.86
CA THR A 3 1.04 3.15 -60.21
C THR A 3 1.83 2.70 -58.99
N GLU A 4 1.95 1.39 -58.85
CA GLU A 4 2.98 0.71 -58.08
C GLU A 4 4.38 0.96 -58.63
N ARG A 5 5.40 0.88 -57.79
CA ARG A 5 6.70 0.32 -58.21
C ARG A 5 7.42 -0.40 -57.07
N LEU A 6 7.43 -1.68 -57.21
CA LEU A 6 8.31 -2.73 -56.68
C LEU A 6 9.74 -2.51 -57.18
N PHE A 7 10.77 -2.76 -56.36
CA PHE A 7 12.07 -3.27 -56.81
C PHE A 7 12.67 -4.15 -55.71
N ALA A 8 12.97 -5.36 -56.14
CA ALA A 8 13.54 -6.47 -55.41
C ALA A 8 15.01 -6.70 -55.78
N ALA A 9 15.72 -7.40 -54.90
CA ALA A 9 16.85 -8.32 -55.08
C ALA A 9 18.23 -7.71 -55.45
N LEU A 10 19.38 -8.17 -54.96
CA LEU A 10 19.95 -9.52 -55.06
C LEU A 10 21.29 -9.61 -54.28
N PHE A 11 21.52 -10.71 -53.58
CA PHE A 11 22.71 -11.55 -53.46
C PHE A 11 24.14 -10.98 -53.28
N GLY A 12 24.88 -11.59 -52.32
CA GLY A 12 26.35 -11.64 -52.31
C GLY A 12 26.88 -12.45 -51.14
N ALA A 13 27.04 -13.75 -51.29
CA ALA A 13 27.75 -14.67 -50.40
C ALA A 13 29.23 -14.80 -50.82
N THR A 14 30.15 -14.98 -49.86
CA THR A 14 31.41 -15.76 -49.93
C THR A 14 32.15 -15.60 -48.59
N VAL A 15 32.37 -16.61 -47.79
CA VAL A 15 33.23 -17.80 -47.79
C VAL A 15 34.61 -17.56 -47.16
N LEU A 16 34.80 -18.30 -46.05
CA LEU A 16 35.94 -19.08 -45.50
C LEU A 16 37.27 -18.45 -45.09
N ALA A 17 37.68 -18.94 -43.98
CA ALA A 17 38.91 -19.53 -43.43
C ALA A 17 39.47 -18.72 -42.27
N GLY A 18 39.72 -19.23 -41.08
CA GLY A 18 40.34 -20.46 -40.65
C GLY A 18 41.57 -20.14 -39.79
N CYS A 19 41.74 -20.83 -38.68
CA CYS A 19 42.94 -20.98 -37.83
C CYS A 19 42.89 -20.25 -36.48
N LEU A 20 42.74 -20.95 -35.43
CA LEU A 20 43.51 -21.85 -34.56
C LEU A 20 44.32 -21.13 -33.47
N CYS A 21 43.99 -21.51 -32.25
CA CYS A 21 44.78 -21.61 -31.00
C CYS A 21 45.49 -20.38 -30.42
N ALA A 22 45.05 -20.04 -29.21
CA ALA A 22 45.89 -20.08 -28.00
C ALA A 22 45.04 -19.96 -26.73
N GLN A 23 45.07 -21.00 -25.90
CA GLN A 23 44.64 -20.96 -24.49
C GLN A 23 45.70 -20.20 -23.71
N VAL A 24 45.31 -19.27 -22.83
CA VAL A 24 45.98 -19.01 -21.55
C VAL A 24 45.03 -18.30 -20.58
N GLY A 25 44.91 -18.85 -19.40
CA GLY A 25 44.75 -18.10 -18.16
C GLY A 25 43.34 -17.81 -17.67
N ALA A 26 42.77 -18.72 -16.89
CA ALA A 26 41.65 -18.48 -16.00
C ALA A 26 42.03 -17.43 -14.94
N ALA A 27 41.36 -16.29 -14.96
CA ALA A 27 41.21 -15.43 -13.78
C ALA A 27 39.73 -15.34 -13.45
N SER A 28 39.35 -16.09 -12.43
CA SER A 28 38.00 -16.08 -11.86
C SER A 28 37.69 -14.69 -11.30
N GLN A 29 37.05 -13.84 -12.05
CA GLN A 29 36.37 -12.65 -11.52
C GLN A 29 35.02 -13.07 -11.01
N LYS A 30 34.94 -13.13 -9.69
CA LYS A 30 33.70 -13.31 -8.94
C LYS A 30 32.83 -12.05 -9.14
N GLN A 31 32.02 -12.09 -10.18
CA GLN A 31 30.99 -11.08 -10.43
C GLN A 31 29.95 -11.21 -9.33
N ALA A 32 29.96 -10.25 -8.41
CA ALA A 32 28.87 -10.06 -7.47
C ALA A 32 27.64 -9.62 -8.27
N THR A 33 26.80 -10.58 -8.63
CA THR A 33 25.49 -10.31 -9.16
C THR A 33 24.64 -9.70 -8.06
N GLY A 34 24.57 -8.36 -8.06
CA GLY A 34 23.55 -7.64 -7.32
C GLY A 34 22.20 -8.14 -7.80
N LYS A 35 21.55 -9.00 -7.02
CA LYS A 35 20.14 -9.34 -7.21
C LYS A 35 19.34 -8.07 -7.01
N THR A 36 19.05 -7.35 -8.09
CA THR A 36 17.91 -6.45 -8.14
C THR A 36 16.69 -7.36 -7.98
N SER A 37 16.13 -7.43 -6.79
CA SER A 37 14.89 -8.14 -6.55
C SER A 37 13.78 -7.38 -7.29
N VAL A 38 13.48 -7.80 -8.51
CA VAL A 38 12.19 -7.55 -9.12
C VAL A 38 11.19 -8.04 -8.08
N ALA A 39 10.31 -7.16 -7.63
CA ALA A 39 9.26 -7.49 -6.67
C ALA A 39 8.35 -8.54 -7.30
N GLY A 40 8.74 -9.81 -7.15
CA GLY A 40 7.93 -10.94 -7.59
C GLY A 40 6.61 -10.90 -6.85
N SER A 41 5.52 -11.06 -7.57
CA SER A 41 4.16 -11.23 -7.05
C SER A 41 4.20 -12.24 -5.90
N ARG A 42 3.78 -11.81 -4.70
CA ARG A 42 3.71 -12.72 -3.54
C ARG A 42 2.54 -13.67 -3.77
N PRO A 43 2.75 -15.00 -3.80
CA PRO A 43 1.68 -15.96 -4.12
C PRO A 43 0.43 -15.79 -3.26
N SER A 44 0.58 -15.35 -2.00
CA SER A 44 -0.53 -15.06 -1.09
C SER A 44 -1.45 -13.92 -1.59
N LEU A 45 -0.91 -12.93 -2.31
CA LEU A 45 -1.70 -11.82 -2.84
C LEU A 45 -2.56 -12.20 -4.05
N LEU A 46 -2.27 -13.31 -4.71
CA LEU A 46 -3.09 -13.83 -5.83
C LEU A 46 -4.31 -14.61 -5.36
N ASN A 47 -4.41 -14.90 -4.06
CA ASN A 47 -5.56 -15.61 -3.49
C ASN A 47 -6.10 -14.87 -2.25
N PRO A 48 -6.88 -13.78 -2.42
CA PRO A 48 -7.45 -13.00 -1.34
C PRO A 48 -8.24 -13.82 -0.30
N ALA A 49 -8.89 -14.90 -0.76
CA ALA A 49 -9.71 -15.74 0.10
C ALA A 49 -8.95 -16.45 1.22
N THR A 50 -7.62 -16.57 1.10
CA THR A 50 -6.76 -17.18 2.14
C THR A 50 -6.32 -16.15 3.21
N LEU A 51 -6.49 -14.86 2.97
CA LEU A 51 -6.01 -13.79 3.84
C LEU A 51 -7.13 -13.31 4.79
N LYS A 52 -7.40 -14.11 5.82
CA LYS A 52 -8.52 -13.93 6.77
C LYS A 52 -8.06 -13.79 8.22
N ALA A 53 -6.82 -13.35 8.45
CA ALA A 53 -6.36 -13.13 9.82
C ALA A 53 -7.15 -11.99 10.47
N GLN A 54 -7.62 -12.20 11.69
CA GLN A 54 -8.16 -11.14 12.51
C GLN A 54 -7.03 -10.23 12.97
N ALA A 55 -7.25 -8.93 12.90
CA ALA A 55 -6.31 -7.95 13.39
C ALA A 55 -6.32 -7.91 14.94
N PRO A 56 -5.21 -7.49 15.58
CA PRO A 56 -5.21 -7.07 16.97
C PRO A 56 -6.20 -5.92 17.20
N ASP A 57 -6.67 -5.73 18.44
CA ASP A 57 -7.59 -4.64 18.80
C ASP A 57 -7.00 -3.28 18.46
N MET A 58 -5.69 -3.16 18.61
CA MET A 58 -4.93 -1.97 18.22
C MET A 58 -3.59 -2.40 17.62
N TYR A 59 -3.19 -1.79 16.49
CA TYR A 59 -1.87 -2.01 15.91
C TYR A 59 -1.41 -0.75 15.17
N LYS A 60 -0.11 -0.66 14.94
CA LYS A 60 0.50 0.43 14.18
C LYS A 60 1.07 -0.08 12.89
N VAL A 61 0.98 0.75 11.85
CA VAL A 61 1.58 0.51 10.54
C VAL A 61 2.52 1.66 10.22
N LYS A 62 3.78 1.34 9.98
CA LYS A 62 4.76 2.28 9.48
C LYS A 62 4.80 2.21 7.96
N PHE A 63 4.58 3.34 7.32
CA PHE A 63 4.74 3.54 5.90
C PHE A 63 6.06 4.25 5.62
N ASN A 64 6.91 3.65 4.79
CA ASN A 64 8.06 4.32 4.20
C ASN A 64 7.71 4.76 2.79
N THR A 65 7.85 6.05 2.50
CA THR A 65 7.45 6.64 1.21
C THR A 65 8.58 7.39 0.54
N THR A 66 8.33 7.95 -0.63
CA THR A 66 9.27 8.86 -1.33
C THR A 66 9.44 10.19 -0.60
N LYS A 67 8.51 10.60 0.26
CA LYS A 67 8.57 11.85 1.03
C LYS A 67 9.03 11.67 2.48
N GLY A 68 9.23 10.44 2.93
CA GLY A 68 9.58 10.10 4.29
C GLY A 68 8.62 9.10 4.91
N ASP A 69 8.69 8.94 6.22
CA ASP A 69 7.93 7.95 6.95
C ASP A 69 6.73 8.57 7.66
N PHE A 70 5.60 7.88 7.67
CA PHE A 70 4.47 8.20 8.54
C PHE A 70 3.95 6.94 9.23
N VAL A 71 3.25 7.13 10.35
CA VAL A 71 2.72 6.02 11.16
C VAL A 71 1.21 6.16 11.31
N VAL A 72 0.52 5.08 11.01
CA VAL A 72 -0.93 4.94 11.22
C VAL A 72 -1.17 4.04 12.42
N GLN A 73 -2.01 4.48 13.35
CA GLN A 73 -2.60 3.63 14.38
C GLN A 73 -3.97 3.17 13.92
N VAL A 74 -4.20 1.86 13.92
CA VAL A 74 -5.50 1.27 13.63
C VAL A 74 -6.16 0.84 14.92
N THR A 75 -7.46 1.15 15.06
CA THR A 75 -8.30 0.75 16.19
C THR A 75 -9.42 -0.14 15.63
N ARG A 76 -9.32 -1.45 15.85
CA ARG A 76 -10.21 -2.44 15.26
C ARG A 76 -11.67 -2.19 15.60
N ALA A 77 -11.97 -1.75 16.82
CA ALA A 77 -13.32 -1.46 17.27
C ALA A 77 -14.04 -0.37 16.46
N TRP A 78 -13.31 0.50 15.75
CA TRP A 78 -13.92 1.57 14.95
C TRP A 78 -14.57 1.05 13.68
N SER A 79 -13.93 0.07 13.01
CA SER A 79 -14.39 -0.55 11.75
C SER A 79 -13.75 -1.93 11.64
N PRO A 80 -14.32 -2.96 12.29
CA PRO A 80 -13.68 -4.28 12.44
C PRO A 80 -13.33 -4.95 11.11
N LEU A 81 -14.24 -4.95 10.14
CA LEU A 81 -14.01 -5.58 8.84
C LEU A 81 -12.97 -4.80 8.02
N GLY A 82 -13.00 -3.47 8.09
CA GLY A 82 -12.00 -2.61 7.49
C GLY A 82 -10.61 -2.81 8.10
N ALA A 83 -10.53 -2.84 9.44
CA ALA A 83 -9.27 -3.06 10.16
C ALA A 83 -8.65 -4.43 9.86
N ASP A 84 -9.46 -5.50 9.83
CA ASP A 84 -9.00 -6.85 9.47
C ASP A 84 -8.52 -6.93 8.02
N ARG A 85 -9.24 -6.29 7.08
CA ARG A 85 -8.84 -6.19 5.69
C ARG A 85 -7.49 -5.46 5.56
N PHE A 86 -7.35 -4.29 6.16
CA PHE A 86 -6.14 -3.49 6.11
C PHE A 86 -4.94 -4.24 6.72
N TYR A 87 -5.14 -4.91 7.85
CA TYR A 87 -4.13 -5.77 8.49
C TYR A 87 -3.59 -6.84 7.54
N ASN A 88 -4.48 -7.58 6.86
CA ASN A 88 -4.10 -8.62 5.92
C ASN A 88 -3.37 -8.06 4.70
N LEU A 89 -3.79 -6.91 4.17
CA LEU A 89 -3.13 -6.23 3.06
C LEU A 89 -1.70 -5.80 3.43
N VAL A 90 -1.53 -5.14 4.58
CA VAL A 90 -0.21 -4.71 5.08
C VAL A 90 0.69 -5.89 5.36
N LYS A 91 0.20 -6.88 6.12
CA LYS A 91 0.97 -8.08 6.51
C LYS A 91 1.54 -8.83 5.32
N ASN A 92 0.83 -8.83 4.19
CA ASN A 92 1.25 -9.49 2.96
C ASN A 92 1.95 -8.55 1.97
N GLY A 93 2.18 -7.27 2.34
CA GLY A 93 2.92 -6.29 1.54
C GLY A 93 2.18 -5.80 0.30
N PHE A 94 0.85 -5.80 0.33
CA PHE A 94 0.00 -5.35 -0.77
C PHE A 94 0.32 -3.90 -1.19
N TYR A 95 0.54 -3.02 -0.22
CA TYR A 95 0.79 -1.59 -0.48
C TYR A 95 2.23 -1.27 -0.94
N ASN A 96 3.14 -2.25 -0.95
CA ASN A 96 4.52 -2.01 -1.37
C ASN A 96 4.58 -1.68 -2.86
N GLY A 97 5.08 -0.50 -3.18
CA GLY A 97 5.15 0.04 -4.53
C GLY A 97 3.86 0.71 -5.02
N ALA A 98 2.80 0.76 -4.20
CA ALA A 98 1.57 1.47 -4.55
C ALA A 98 1.80 2.99 -4.57
N ALA A 99 1.16 3.67 -5.52
CA ALA A 99 1.21 5.12 -5.65
C ALA A 99 0.08 5.80 -4.87
N PHE A 100 0.34 7.04 -4.45
CA PHE A 100 -0.70 7.98 -4.05
C PHE A 100 -1.30 8.58 -5.33
N PHE A 101 -2.20 7.83 -5.95
CA PHE A 101 -2.64 8.10 -7.32
C PHE A 101 -3.70 9.22 -7.43
N ARG A 102 -4.32 9.60 -6.32
CA ARG A 102 -5.31 10.68 -6.27
C ARG A 102 -5.07 11.54 -5.05
N ILE A 103 -4.75 12.82 -5.27
CA ILE A 103 -4.54 13.79 -4.21
C ILE A 103 -5.38 15.02 -4.51
N VAL A 104 -6.37 15.28 -3.66
CA VAL A 104 -7.26 16.44 -3.76
C VAL A 104 -6.95 17.35 -2.57
N PRO A 105 -6.20 18.44 -2.76
CA PRO A 105 -5.88 19.38 -1.69
C PRO A 105 -7.14 19.89 -0.98
N GLY A 106 -7.10 19.94 0.34
CA GLY A 106 -8.27 20.34 1.15
C GLY A 106 -9.36 19.27 1.20
N PHE A 107 -9.07 18.03 0.76
CA PHE A 107 -10.00 16.91 0.85
C PHE A 107 -9.31 15.62 1.29
N VAL A 108 -8.74 14.83 0.37
CA VAL A 108 -8.17 13.52 0.69
C VAL A 108 -6.92 13.20 -0.13
N VAL A 109 -6.13 12.24 0.39
CA VAL A 109 -5.09 11.50 -0.34
C VAL A 109 -5.52 10.05 -0.43
N GLN A 110 -5.60 9.47 -1.65
CA GLN A 110 -6.07 8.12 -1.90
C GLN A 110 -4.97 7.24 -2.51
N PHE A 111 -4.88 6.00 -2.04
CA PHE A 111 -3.96 4.97 -2.51
C PHE A 111 -4.59 3.58 -2.36
N GLY A 112 -3.88 2.52 -2.77
CA GLY A 112 -4.32 1.15 -2.54
C GLY A 112 -4.76 0.41 -3.79
N LEU A 113 -4.25 0.83 -4.95
CA LEU A 113 -4.20 0.02 -6.16
C LEU A 113 -2.81 -0.63 -6.26
N SER A 114 -2.77 -1.93 -6.58
CA SER A 114 -1.51 -2.65 -6.68
C SER A 114 -0.70 -2.19 -7.90
N PRO A 115 0.64 -2.08 -7.79
CA PRO A 115 1.49 -1.88 -8.96
C PRO A 115 1.56 -3.10 -9.90
N ASP A 116 1.05 -4.26 -9.45
CA ASP A 116 0.98 -5.51 -10.20
C ASP A 116 -0.45 -5.76 -10.69
N PRO A 117 -0.71 -5.77 -12.01
CA PRO A 117 -2.04 -6.00 -12.58
C PRO A 117 -2.66 -7.35 -12.20
N ALA A 118 -1.85 -8.41 -12.02
CA ALA A 118 -2.36 -9.71 -11.62
C ALA A 118 -2.94 -9.67 -10.19
N VAL A 119 -2.28 -8.94 -9.30
CA VAL A 119 -2.78 -8.69 -7.94
C VAL A 119 -4.04 -7.84 -7.99
N SER A 120 -4.05 -6.73 -8.75
CA SER A 120 -5.25 -5.88 -8.91
C SER A 120 -6.45 -6.69 -9.39
N LYS A 121 -6.26 -7.55 -10.39
CA LYS A 121 -7.30 -8.46 -10.92
C LYS A 121 -7.82 -9.41 -9.83
N ALA A 122 -6.94 -10.01 -9.03
CA ALA A 122 -7.33 -10.94 -7.97
C ALA A 122 -8.16 -10.26 -6.86
N TRP A 123 -7.89 -8.98 -6.58
CA TRP A 123 -8.56 -8.24 -5.51
C TRP A 123 -9.81 -7.49 -5.93
N ARG A 124 -10.09 -7.33 -7.23
CA ARG A 124 -11.23 -6.56 -7.75
C ARG A 124 -12.57 -7.03 -7.17
N GLU A 125 -12.76 -8.33 -7.05
CA GLU A 125 -14.00 -8.92 -6.53
C GLU A 125 -13.92 -9.33 -5.06
N ALA A 126 -12.78 -9.08 -4.40
CA ALA A 126 -12.61 -9.39 -2.98
C ALA A 126 -13.27 -8.32 -2.09
N LYS A 127 -14.55 -8.05 -2.30
CA LYS A 127 -15.33 -7.06 -1.57
C LYS A 127 -15.55 -7.45 -0.12
N ILE A 128 -15.70 -6.46 0.76
CA ILE A 128 -16.18 -6.63 2.13
C ILE A 128 -17.43 -5.78 2.36
N THR A 129 -18.30 -6.25 3.24
CA THR A 129 -19.47 -5.49 3.70
C THR A 129 -19.04 -4.25 4.48
N ASP A 130 -19.93 -3.27 4.56
CA ASP A 130 -19.63 -2.04 5.26
C ASP A 130 -19.70 -2.23 6.77
N ASP A 131 -18.79 -1.55 7.48
CA ASP A 131 -18.88 -1.37 8.92
C ASP A 131 -19.75 -0.14 9.22
N PRO A 132 -20.46 -0.10 10.35
CA PRO A 132 -21.15 1.12 10.79
C PRO A 132 -20.14 2.24 11.03
N VAL A 133 -20.55 3.48 10.76
CA VAL A 133 -19.73 4.67 11.02
C VAL A 133 -19.82 4.98 12.52
N THR A 134 -18.73 4.73 13.24
CA THR A 134 -18.62 4.97 14.70
C THR A 134 -17.73 6.14 15.04
N GLN A 135 -16.94 6.62 14.07
CA GLN A 135 -16.05 7.77 14.18
C GLN A 135 -16.32 8.73 13.03
N SER A 136 -16.13 10.03 13.25
CA SER A 136 -16.18 11.03 12.18
C SER A 136 -14.87 11.03 11.38
N ASN A 137 -14.96 11.43 10.10
CA ASN A 137 -13.83 11.53 9.19
C ASN A 137 -13.00 12.81 9.47
N HIS A 138 -12.31 12.84 10.61
CA HIS A 138 -11.42 13.94 10.98
C HIS A 138 -10.13 13.94 10.16
N ARG A 139 -9.43 15.09 10.10
CA ARG A 139 -8.10 15.19 9.51
C ARG A 139 -7.17 14.10 10.07
N GLY A 140 -6.46 13.42 9.15
CA GLY A 140 -5.55 12.33 9.48
C GLY A 140 -6.22 10.97 9.65
N TYR A 141 -7.57 10.89 9.66
CA TYR A 141 -8.26 9.59 9.75
C TYR A 141 -8.29 8.88 8.41
N LEU A 142 -8.26 7.54 8.47
CA LEU A 142 -8.26 6.65 7.32
C LEU A 142 -9.59 5.93 7.19
N SER A 143 -10.15 5.93 5.98
CA SER A 143 -11.33 5.17 5.60
C SER A 143 -11.11 4.42 4.29
N PHE A 144 -11.84 3.33 4.06
CA PHE A 144 -11.84 2.67 2.75
C PHE A 144 -12.64 3.49 1.74
N ALA A 145 -12.11 3.59 0.52
CA ALA A 145 -12.89 4.05 -0.62
C ALA A 145 -13.94 3.00 -1.03
N THR A 146 -15.07 3.47 -1.55
CA THR A 146 -16.18 2.63 -2.00
C THR A 146 -16.80 3.21 -3.28
N ALA A 147 -17.35 2.36 -4.11
CA ALA A 147 -18.16 2.70 -5.28
C ALA A 147 -19.67 2.49 -5.01
N GLY A 148 -20.07 2.41 -3.76
CA GLY A 148 -21.40 2.14 -3.26
C GLY A 148 -21.41 1.10 -2.14
N PRO A 149 -22.56 0.73 -1.61
CA PRO A 149 -22.66 -0.19 -0.47
C PRO A 149 -21.95 -1.53 -0.72
N SER A 150 -21.18 -1.97 0.27
CA SER A 150 -20.47 -3.27 0.27
C SER A 150 -19.51 -3.48 -0.92
N THR A 151 -18.87 -2.41 -1.40
CA THR A 151 -17.91 -2.49 -2.52
C THR A 151 -16.47 -2.20 -2.11
N ARG A 152 -16.17 -2.05 -0.82
CA ARG A 152 -14.82 -1.84 -0.30
C ARG A 152 -13.92 -3.04 -0.64
N THR A 153 -12.72 -2.77 -1.19
CA THR A 153 -11.74 -3.82 -1.53
C THR A 153 -10.38 -3.54 -0.89
N THR A 154 -9.56 -2.70 -1.52
CA THR A 154 -8.16 -2.45 -1.11
C THR A 154 -7.80 -0.97 -1.03
N GLN A 155 -8.59 -0.10 -1.68
CA GLN A 155 -8.30 1.32 -1.73
C GLN A 155 -8.70 2.02 -0.43
N VAL A 156 -7.83 2.87 0.07
CA VAL A 156 -8.03 3.67 1.28
C VAL A 156 -7.67 5.13 1.01
N PHE A 157 -8.24 6.03 1.80
CA PHE A 157 -7.86 7.43 1.77
C PHE A 157 -7.56 7.95 3.16
N ILE A 158 -6.72 8.99 3.21
CA ILE A 158 -6.41 9.79 4.41
C ILE A 158 -7.09 11.14 4.24
N ASN A 159 -7.84 11.57 5.24
CA ASN A 159 -8.48 12.88 5.27
C ASN A 159 -7.44 13.98 5.48
N LEU A 160 -7.38 14.98 4.58
CA LEU A 160 -6.49 16.15 4.71
C LEU A 160 -7.11 17.26 5.56
N VAL A 161 -8.41 17.23 5.74
CA VAL A 161 -9.21 18.13 6.58
C VAL A 161 -10.32 17.34 7.28
N ASP A 162 -11.11 17.98 8.14
CA ASP A 162 -12.32 17.38 8.70
C ASP A 162 -13.39 17.27 7.61
N ASN A 163 -13.79 16.05 7.30
CA ASN A 163 -14.72 15.69 6.23
C ASN A 163 -16.00 15.04 6.80
N ALA A 164 -16.63 15.63 7.81
CA ALA A 164 -17.79 15.08 8.50
C ALA A 164 -18.96 14.70 7.56
N ARG A 165 -19.05 15.31 6.37
CA ARG A 165 -20.03 14.92 5.34
C ARG A 165 -19.90 13.47 4.89
N LEU A 166 -18.70 12.88 4.98
CA LEU A 166 -18.44 11.50 4.59
C LEU A 166 -19.09 10.50 5.56
N ASP A 167 -19.38 10.91 6.78
CA ASP A 167 -19.97 10.05 7.81
C ASP A 167 -21.37 9.59 7.37
N SER A 168 -22.21 10.51 6.90
CA SER A 168 -23.56 10.20 6.39
C SER A 168 -23.55 9.41 5.07
N MET A 169 -22.39 9.37 4.38
CA MET A 169 -22.19 8.61 3.15
C MET A 169 -21.69 7.18 3.41
N GLY A 170 -21.49 6.79 4.69
CA GLY A 170 -21.09 5.45 5.09
C GLY A 170 -19.58 5.18 5.08
N PHE A 171 -18.73 6.22 4.98
CA PHE A 171 -17.28 6.06 5.11
C PHE A 171 -16.90 5.91 6.57
N SER A 172 -16.59 4.67 6.98
CA SER A 172 -16.24 4.32 8.36
C SER A 172 -14.73 4.38 8.59
N PRO A 173 -14.20 5.31 9.39
CA PRO A 173 -12.80 5.33 9.76
C PRO A 173 -12.38 4.08 10.54
N PHE A 174 -11.17 3.57 10.28
CA PHE A 174 -10.60 2.42 10.98
C PHE A 174 -9.27 2.73 11.67
N GLY A 175 -8.69 3.90 11.42
CA GLY A 175 -7.41 4.30 11.98
C GLY A 175 -7.10 5.77 11.74
N GLN A 176 -5.98 6.22 12.27
CA GLN A 176 -5.51 7.60 12.16
C GLN A 176 -4.00 7.69 12.01
N VAL A 177 -3.53 8.70 11.30
CA VAL A 177 -2.11 9.07 11.26
C VAL A 177 -1.74 9.66 12.61
N ILE A 178 -0.75 9.07 13.27
CA ILE A 178 -0.25 9.51 14.58
C ILE A 178 1.13 10.19 14.50
N GLU A 179 1.86 9.98 13.40
CA GLU A 179 3.17 10.57 13.12
C GLU A 179 3.29 10.83 11.62
N GLY A 180 3.89 11.95 11.22
CA GLY A 180 4.23 12.25 9.82
C GLY A 180 3.09 12.84 8.99
N MET A 181 2.05 13.44 9.59
CA MET A 181 0.97 14.09 8.84
C MET A 181 1.48 15.25 7.97
N GLU A 182 2.53 15.95 8.41
CA GLU A 182 3.21 17.01 7.66
C GLU A 182 3.90 16.52 6.38
N LEU A 183 4.23 15.22 6.30
CA LEU A 183 4.78 14.59 5.10
C LEU A 183 3.67 14.25 4.10
N ILE A 184 2.50 13.88 4.61
CA ILE A 184 1.32 13.63 3.78
C ILE A 184 0.87 14.91 3.09
N ASP A 185 0.93 16.05 3.78
CA ASP A 185 0.64 17.37 3.19
C ASP A 185 1.62 17.78 2.08
N LYS A 186 2.83 17.19 2.05
CA LYS A 186 3.88 17.47 1.06
C LYS A 186 3.89 16.49 -0.12
N LEU A 187 2.96 15.54 -0.17
CA LEU A 187 2.82 14.64 -1.31
C LEU A 187 2.51 15.44 -2.57
N ASN A 188 3.07 15.00 -3.69
CA ASN A 188 2.93 15.71 -4.95
C ASN A 188 1.50 15.63 -5.50
N ALA A 189 0.75 16.72 -5.39
CA ALA A 189 -0.64 16.83 -5.81
C ALA A 189 -0.81 17.33 -7.26
N GLU A 190 0.27 17.50 -8.03
CA GLU A 190 0.21 18.13 -9.37
C GLU A 190 -0.73 17.40 -10.34
N TYR A 191 -0.91 16.09 -10.18
CA TYR A 191 -1.75 15.28 -11.05
C TYR A 191 -3.21 15.20 -10.58
N GLY A 192 -3.52 15.59 -9.34
CA GLY A 192 -4.88 15.63 -8.81
C GLY A 192 -5.61 14.30 -8.95
N GLU A 193 -6.62 14.28 -9.81
CA GLU A 193 -7.46 13.12 -10.13
C GLU A 193 -7.24 12.55 -11.54
N GLN A 194 -6.16 12.96 -12.23
CA GLN A 194 -5.87 12.57 -13.62
C GLN A 194 -5.51 11.09 -13.79
N PRO A 195 -4.81 10.42 -12.84
CA PRO A 195 -4.49 9.00 -12.98
C PRO A 195 -5.78 8.16 -13.05
N ASP A 196 -5.98 7.50 -14.19
CA ASP A 196 -7.14 6.62 -14.42
C ASP A 196 -6.99 5.32 -13.64
N GLN A 197 -7.93 5.05 -12.73
CA GLN A 197 -7.88 3.90 -11.83
C GLN A 197 -8.01 2.56 -12.59
N GLY A 198 -8.82 2.51 -13.63
CA GLY A 198 -8.96 1.31 -14.47
C GLY A 198 -7.67 0.98 -15.20
N ARG A 199 -6.95 1.99 -15.68
CA ARG A 199 -5.63 1.80 -16.28
C ARG A 199 -4.57 1.40 -15.24
N ILE A 200 -4.63 1.95 -14.03
CA ILE A 200 -3.74 1.49 -12.96
C ILE A 200 -3.97 0.00 -12.67
N GLU A 201 -5.23 -0.44 -12.62
CA GLU A 201 -5.55 -1.86 -12.42
C GLU A 201 -5.11 -2.75 -13.58
N ALA A 202 -5.21 -2.26 -14.83
CA ALA A 202 -4.90 -3.04 -16.03
C ALA A 202 -3.41 -3.05 -16.41
N GLU A 203 -2.72 -1.93 -16.22
CA GLU A 203 -1.35 -1.71 -16.68
C GLU A 203 -0.35 -1.56 -15.53
N GLY A 204 -0.84 -1.29 -14.31
CA GLY A 204 -0.04 -1.20 -13.10
C GLY A 204 1.02 -0.09 -13.14
N ARG A 205 2.20 -0.46 -12.63
CA ARG A 205 3.35 0.45 -12.54
C ARG A 205 3.73 1.07 -13.88
N SER A 206 3.67 0.31 -14.98
CA SER A 206 4.10 0.79 -16.30
C SER A 206 3.32 2.01 -16.78
N TYR A 207 2.01 2.04 -16.52
CA TYR A 207 1.17 3.20 -16.81
C TYR A 207 1.57 4.42 -15.99
N LEU A 208 1.77 4.22 -14.69
CA LEU A 208 2.08 5.33 -13.78
C LEU A 208 3.47 5.93 -14.07
N GLU A 209 4.48 5.10 -14.26
CA GLU A 209 5.85 5.57 -14.57
C GLU A 209 5.92 6.32 -15.90
N LYS A 210 5.15 5.88 -16.89
CA LYS A 210 5.11 6.53 -18.20
C LYS A 210 4.33 7.85 -18.19
N SER A 211 3.17 7.88 -17.53
CA SER A 211 2.22 9.01 -17.65
C SER A 211 2.30 9.98 -16.47
N PHE A 212 2.74 9.50 -15.29
CA PHE A 212 2.77 10.26 -14.03
C PHE A 212 4.07 10.03 -13.24
N PRO A 213 5.25 10.28 -13.83
CA PRO A 213 6.56 9.86 -13.27
C PRO A 213 6.93 10.52 -11.94
N ARG A 214 6.24 11.59 -11.55
CA ARG A 214 6.50 12.31 -10.29
C ARG A 214 5.49 11.98 -9.18
N LEU A 215 4.65 10.94 -9.36
CA LEU A 215 3.81 10.46 -8.26
C LEU A 215 4.66 9.96 -7.11
N ASP A 216 4.26 10.31 -5.90
CA ASP A 216 4.84 9.71 -4.70
C ASP A 216 4.35 8.29 -4.51
N ILE A 217 5.23 7.42 -4.02
CA ILE A 217 4.95 6.00 -3.84
C ILE A 217 5.24 5.54 -2.41
N ILE A 218 4.54 4.51 -2.00
CA ILE A 218 4.78 3.74 -0.78
C ILE A 218 5.88 2.72 -1.10
N LYS A 219 7.09 2.91 -0.58
CA LYS A 219 8.19 1.95 -0.74
C LYS A 219 7.91 0.67 0.03
N SER A 220 7.39 0.81 1.25
CA SER A 220 6.95 -0.32 2.07
C SER A 220 5.92 0.12 3.13
N ALA A 221 5.05 -0.82 3.50
CA ALA A 221 4.15 -0.69 4.64
C ALA A 221 4.32 -1.93 5.53
N VAL A 222 4.61 -1.73 6.82
CA VAL A 222 4.89 -2.81 7.76
C VAL A 222 4.16 -2.61 9.07
N ILE A 223 3.66 -3.71 9.65
CA ILE A 223 3.09 -3.69 11.00
C ILE A 223 4.25 -3.55 11.97
N VAL A 224 4.21 -2.51 12.82
CA VAL A 224 5.13 -2.34 13.92
C VAL A 224 4.47 -2.82 15.19
N THR A 225 5.16 -3.73 15.90
CA THR A 225 4.64 -4.30 17.13
C THR A 225 4.59 -3.20 18.19
N VAL A 226 3.39 -2.85 18.66
CA VAL A 226 3.28 -2.10 19.90
C VAL A 226 3.54 -3.10 21.02
N THR A 227 4.73 -3.05 21.64
CA THR A 227 4.89 -3.70 22.94
C THR A 227 3.87 -3.01 23.86
N ALA A 228 2.82 -3.71 24.25
CA ALA A 228 1.86 -3.19 25.22
C ALA A 228 2.67 -2.70 26.43
N PRO A 229 2.38 -1.51 26.98
CA PRO A 229 2.92 -1.16 28.27
C PRO A 229 2.57 -2.30 29.22
N ALA A 230 3.60 -2.84 29.92
CA ALA A 230 3.36 -3.89 30.92
C ALA A 230 2.16 -3.47 31.78
N ALA A 231 1.12 -4.31 31.80
CA ALA A 231 -0.05 -4.05 32.59
C ALA A 231 0.41 -3.69 34.00
N GLN A 232 0.18 -2.46 34.43
CA GLN A 232 0.47 -2.06 35.79
C GLN A 232 -0.37 -2.97 36.68
N LYS A 233 0.33 -3.84 37.44
CA LYS A 233 -0.28 -4.69 38.47
C LYS A 233 -1.12 -3.76 39.36
N PRO A 234 -2.42 -4.07 39.57
CA PRO A 234 -3.25 -3.26 40.43
C PRO A 234 -2.54 -3.05 41.78
N ALA A 235 -2.40 -1.79 42.21
CA ALA A 235 -1.88 -1.49 43.51
C ALA A 235 -2.74 -2.17 44.57
N ALA A 236 -2.10 -2.91 45.48
CA ALA A 236 -2.79 -3.54 46.59
C ALA A 236 -3.56 -2.47 47.41
N PRO A 237 -4.79 -2.78 47.88
CA PRO A 237 -5.54 -1.83 48.65
C PRO A 237 -4.79 -1.48 49.98
N PRO A 238 -4.89 -0.23 50.46
CA PRO A 238 -4.19 0.16 51.66
C PRO A 238 -4.73 -0.62 52.87
N THR A 239 -3.83 -1.27 53.57
CA THR A 239 -4.11 -1.95 54.86
C THR A 239 -4.70 -0.98 55.84
N ALA A 240 -5.95 -1.22 56.26
CA ALA A 240 -6.61 -0.45 57.28
C ALA A 240 -5.90 -0.63 58.63
N THR A 241 -5.25 0.41 59.12
CA THR A 241 -4.66 0.44 60.46
C THR A 241 -5.78 0.59 61.48
N THR A 242 -6.11 -0.48 62.16
CA THR A 242 -7.06 -0.48 63.30
C THR A 242 -6.42 0.27 64.47
N LYS A 243 -6.91 1.45 64.76
CA LYS A 243 -6.57 2.20 65.97
C LYS A 243 -7.22 1.52 67.16
N LYS A 244 -6.41 0.88 68.02
CA LYS A 244 -6.84 0.30 69.29
C LYS A 244 -7.16 1.45 70.25
N ALA A 245 -8.42 1.57 70.65
CA ALA A 245 -8.82 2.47 71.75
C ALA A 245 -8.31 1.90 73.09
N ALA A 246 -7.61 2.72 73.84
CA ALA A 246 -7.23 2.41 75.22
C ALA A 246 -8.27 3.13 76.15
N SER A 247 -8.77 2.34 77.09
CA SER A 247 -9.57 2.78 78.23
C SER A 247 -8.76 3.53 79.22
#